data_6d507d5fe0b4ed993246ba06ed8c4991
#
_entry.id   6d507d5fe0b4ed993246ba06ed8c4991
#
_cell.length_a   1.000
_cell.length_b   1.000
_cell.length_c   1.000
_cell.angle_alpha   90.00
_cell.angle_beta   90.00
_cell.angle_gamma   90.00
#
_symmetry.space_group_name_H-M   'P 1'
#
loop_
_entity.id
_entity.type
_entity.pdbx_description
1 polymer ?
#
loop_
_entity_poly.entity_id
_entity_poly.type
_entity_poly.pdbx_seq_one_letter_code
_entity_poly.pdbx_strand_id
1 'polypeptide(L)'
;FRDLELVKKELQFFLDHKVPQVKFVDRTFNCKHDHAMTIWQYIKDHDNGITNFHFEISADLLRENELELMSTMRPGLIQLEIGVQSTNPDTIRAIHRTMDFPKLAGIVNRIHSFKNIHQHLDLIAGLPYEDYDSFHRSFNDVYALRPQQLQLGFLKVLKGSHMKEMTEEYGIVHKELEPYEVLGTRWLPYEDILKLKMVESMVELYYNSGQFQNTIACVEPLFEDAFTLYEKLGQFYEKKGYSEISHSRMRRYEILLEFVKEELEEQSAGKSGNQDPEVENPAGKAAEDCRGMETATWEKVADSMIYDLYLRENLKSHPSFEYDQKPYEKAVWEYRRQEKVPKTAHIEVFRDGKILLFDYENRDPLLHNAAVKEIQI
;
A
#
# COMPACT_ATOMS: atom_id res chain seq x y z
N PHE A 1 -10.19 1.21 -32.34
CA PHE A 1 -8.78 1.49 -32.07
C PHE A 1 -8.31 2.61 -32.97
N ARG A 2 -7.49 3.50 -32.43
CA ARG A 2 -6.89 4.61 -33.17
C ARG A 2 -5.80 4.09 -34.11
N ASP A 3 -5.52 4.87 -35.16
CA ASP A 3 -4.40 4.58 -36.07
C ASP A 3 -3.06 4.66 -35.32
N LEU A 4 -2.23 3.63 -35.49
CA LEU A 4 -0.96 3.50 -34.74
C LEU A 4 0.06 4.59 -35.09
N GLU A 5 0.08 5.08 -36.34
CA GLU A 5 1.02 6.13 -36.71
C GLU A 5 0.64 7.50 -36.10
N LEU A 6 -0.66 7.75 -35.92
CA LEU A 6 -1.12 8.92 -35.16
C LEU A 6 -0.78 8.79 -33.67
N VAL A 7 -1.01 7.62 -33.08
CA VAL A 7 -0.66 7.35 -31.67
C VAL A 7 0.84 7.55 -31.44
N LYS A 8 1.68 6.99 -32.29
CA LYS A 8 3.15 7.16 -32.19
C LYS A 8 3.57 8.63 -32.28
N LYS A 9 2.97 9.44 -33.16
CA LYS A 9 3.25 10.87 -33.25
C LYS A 9 2.88 11.62 -31.97
N GLU A 10 1.75 11.29 -31.35
CA GLU A 10 1.34 11.88 -30.08
C GLU A 10 2.27 11.46 -28.93
N LEU A 11 2.64 10.19 -28.87
CA LEU A 11 3.60 9.70 -27.89
C LEU A 11 4.96 10.37 -28.03
N GLN A 12 5.45 10.54 -29.28
CA GLN A 12 6.70 11.24 -29.53
C GLN A 12 6.64 12.70 -29.08
N PHE A 13 5.51 13.37 -29.30
CA PHE A 13 5.31 14.73 -28.81
C PHE A 13 5.47 14.81 -27.28
N PHE A 14 4.87 13.90 -26.50
CA PHE A 14 5.01 13.86 -25.04
C PHE A 14 6.45 13.54 -24.62
N LEU A 15 7.10 12.62 -25.29
CA LEU A 15 8.50 12.24 -25.04
C LEU A 15 9.46 13.40 -25.31
N ASP A 16 9.31 14.13 -26.42
CA ASP A 16 10.14 15.26 -26.80
C ASP A 16 9.98 16.44 -25.81
N HIS A 17 8.77 16.62 -25.26
CA HIS A 17 8.48 17.66 -24.26
C HIS A 17 8.76 17.19 -22.83
N LYS A 18 9.29 15.98 -22.64
CA LYS A 18 9.63 15.41 -21.32
C LYS A 18 8.46 15.49 -20.33
N VAL A 19 7.25 15.21 -20.81
CA VAL A 19 6.06 15.21 -19.97
C VAL A 19 6.23 14.15 -18.87
N PRO A 20 6.12 14.51 -17.57
CA PRO A 20 6.42 13.56 -16.49
C PRO A 20 5.54 12.32 -16.50
N GLN A 21 4.24 12.48 -16.80
CA GLN A 21 3.30 11.37 -16.84
C GLN A 21 2.28 11.54 -17.97
N VAL A 22 1.99 10.43 -18.66
CA VAL A 22 0.94 10.31 -19.68
C VAL A 22 0.00 9.19 -19.29
N LYS A 23 -1.28 9.51 -19.03
CA LYS A 23 -2.31 8.50 -18.70
C LYS A 23 -3.14 8.18 -19.94
N PHE A 24 -3.20 6.88 -20.28
CA PHE A 24 -4.16 6.35 -21.25
C PHE A 24 -5.53 6.23 -20.59
N VAL A 25 -6.57 6.64 -21.30
CA VAL A 25 -7.95 6.67 -20.79
C VAL A 25 -8.80 5.49 -21.27
N ASP A 26 -8.15 4.46 -21.80
CA ASP A 26 -8.81 3.22 -22.22
C ASP A 26 -9.19 2.40 -20.98
N ARG A 27 -10.41 1.85 -20.94
CA ARG A 27 -10.89 1.00 -19.84
C ARG A 27 -10.19 -0.35 -19.75
N THR A 28 -9.65 -0.85 -20.88
CA THR A 28 -8.86 -2.08 -20.96
C THR A 28 -7.92 -1.94 -22.13
N PHE A 29 -6.78 -1.33 -21.89
CA PHE A 29 -5.81 -0.99 -22.94
C PHE A 29 -5.34 -2.21 -23.72
N ASN A 30 -5.12 -3.35 -23.05
CA ASN A 30 -4.57 -4.59 -23.63
C ASN A 30 -5.63 -5.54 -24.22
N CYS A 31 -6.85 -5.08 -24.48
CA CYS A 31 -7.89 -5.91 -25.10
C CYS A 31 -7.57 -6.27 -26.57
N LYS A 32 -6.66 -5.55 -27.24
CA LYS A 32 -6.10 -5.88 -28.56
C LYS A 32 -4.58 -5.99 -28.46
N HIS A 33 -4.09 -7.22 -28.36
CA HIS A 33 -2.68 -7.54 -28.08
C HIS A 33 -1.67 -6.87 -29.05
N ASP A 34 -1.88 -6.98 -30.36
CA ASP A 34 -0.95 -6.42 -31.35
C ASP A 34 -0.86 -4.89 -31.25
N HIS A 35 -1.99 -4.24 -30.90
CA HIS A 35 -2.04 -2.80 -30.69
C HIS A 35 -1.26 -2.40 -29.43
N ALA A 36 -1.51 -3.08 -28.34
CA ALA A 36 -0.82 -2.87 -27.06
C ALA A 36 0.69 -3.11 -27.18
N MET A 37 1.07 -4.26 -27.76
CA MET A 37 2.48 -4.60 -28.01
C MET A 37 3.21 -3.54 -28.85
N THR A 38 2.57 -3.04 -29.90
CA THR A 38 3.18 -2.02 -30.77
C THR A 38 3.42 -0.72 -30.00
N ILE A 39 2.50 -0.31 -29.16
CA ILE A 39 2.61 0.90 -28.34
C ILE A 39 3.67 0.71 -27.24
N TRP A 40 3.63 -0.37 -26.49
CA TRP A 40 4.62 -0.66 -25.44
C TRP A 40 6.04 -0.78 -26.01
N GLN A 41 6.21 -1.44 -27.17
CA GLN A 41 7.52 -1.52 -27.84
C GLN A 41 8.00 -0.13 -28.26
N TYR A 42 7.10 0.71 -28.84
CA TYR A 42 7.44 2.07 -29.24
C TYR A 42 7.90 2.92 -28.04
N ILE A 43 7.16 2.88 -26.92
CA ILE A 43 7.50 3.59 -25.70
C ILE A 43 8.87 3.15 -25.15
N LYS A 44 9.14 1.84 -25.16
CA LYS A 44 10.42 1.31 -24.71
C LYS A 44 11.57 1.78 -25.60
N ASP A 45 11.40 1.73 -26.94
CA ASP A 45 12.45 2.07 -27.89
C ASP A 45 12.78 3.57 -27.93
N HIS A 46 11.84 4.42 -27.50
CA HIS A 46 11.97 5.87 -27.49
C HIS A 46 12.00 6.47 -26.06
N ASP A 47 12.27 5.64 -25.05
CA ASP A 47 12.29 6.07 -23.65
C ASP A 47 13.29 7.25 -23.46
N ASN A 48 12.78 8.36 -22.92
CA ASN A 48 13.58 9.56 -22.62
C ASN A 48 14.15 9.58 -21.19
N GLY A 49 13.95 8.50 -20.41
CA GLY A 49 14.38 8.39 -19.02
C GLY A 49 13.56 9.19 -18.01
N ILE A 50 12.50 9.89 -18.43
CA ILE A 50 11.69 10.78 -17.59
C ILE A 50 10.22 10.39 -17.60
N THR A 51 9.61 10.26 -18.79
CA THR A 51 8.17 10.06 -18.93
C THR A 51 7.73 8.71 -18.40
N ASN A 52 6.67 8.72 -17.58
CA ASN A 52 5.94 7.53 -17.14
C ASN A 52 4.63 7.41 -17.92
N PHE A 53 4.26 6.21 -18.31
CA PHE A 53 3.02 5.91 -19.02
C PHE A 53 2.11 5.04 -18.15
N HIS A 54 0.91 5.52 -17.87
CA HIS A 54 -0.07 4.86 -17.03
C HIS A 54 -1.15 4.19 -17.89
N PHE A 55 -1.37 2.89 -17.69
CA PHE A 55 -2.34 2.08 -18.42
C PHE A 55 -3.31 1.39 -17.46
N GLU A 56 -4.60 1.44 -17.79
CA GLU A 56 -5.61 0.56 -17.19
C GLU A 56 -5.69 -0.72 -18.02
N ILE A 57 -5.44 -1.88 -17.41
CA ILE A 57 -5.35 -3.17 -18.08
C ILE A 57 -6.20 -4.24 -17.41
N SER A 58 -6.46 -5.33 -18.13
CA SER A 58 -6.91 -6.61 -17.57
C SER A 58 -5.72 -7.55 -17.50
N ALA A 59 -5.25 -7.86 -16.29
CA ALA A 59 -4.01 -8.64 -16.12
C ALA A 59 -4.14 -10.07 -16.65
N ASP A 60 -5.33 -10.67 -16.53
CA ASP A 60 -5.63 -12.02 -17.03
C ASP A 60 -5.58 -12.17 -18.55
N LEU A 61 -5.60 -11.05 -19.30
CA LEU A 61 -5.41 -11.02 -20.75
C LEU A 61 -3.92 -10.98 -21.19
N LEU A 62 -3.01 -10.67 -20.27
CA LEU A 62 -1.58 -10.56 -20.62
C LEU A 62 -1.01 -11.91 -21.10
N ARG A 63 -0.21 -11.85 -22.15
CA ARG A 63 0.48 -12.98 -22.78
C ARG A 63 1.97 -12.99 -22.42
N GLU A 64 2.61 -14.11 -22.64
CA GLU A 64 4.03 -14.31 -22.33
C GLU A 64 4.94 -13.26 -22.97
N ASN A 65 4.77 -13.00 -24.27
CA ASN A 65 5.57 -12.02 -25.00
C ASN A 65 5.37 -10.57 -24.49
N GLU A 66 4.19 -10.24 -23.96
CA GLU A 66 3.92 -8.94 -23.35
C GLU A 66 4.64 -8.81 -22.00
N LEU A 67 4.62 -9.88 -21.19
CA LEU A 67 5.36 -9.95 -19.92
C LEU A 67 6.87 -9.90 -20.13
N GLU A 68 7.38 -10.61 -21.15
CA GLU A 68 8.79 -10.55 -21.52
C GLU A 68 9.22 -9.12 -21.92
N LEU A 69 8.41 -8.43 -22.73
CA LEU A 69 8.68 -7.04 -23.09
C LEU A 69 8.70 -6.15 -21.86
N MET A 70 7.70 -6.27 -20.97
CA MET A 70 7.58 -5.48 -19.75
C MET A 70 8.78 -5.68 -18.80
N SER A 71 9.28 -6.92 -18.68
CA SER A 71 10.43 -7.23 -17.81
C SER A 71 11.72 -6.51 -18.19
N THR A 72 11.82 -6.06 -19.45
CA THR A 72 13.00 -5.38 -20.01
C THR A 72 12.87 -3.85 -20.04
N MET A 73 11.77 -3.30 -19.54
CA MET A 73 11.54 -1.86 -19.48
C MET A 73 12.31 -1.21 -18.33
N ARG A 74 12.65 0.07 -18.48
CA ARG A 74 13.24 0.87 -17.40
C ARG A 74 12.31 0.90 -16.19
N PRO A 75 12.82 0.83 -14.95
CA PRO A 75 12.01 1.06 -13.76
C PRO A 75 11.26 2.40 -13.83
N GLY A 76 9.94 2.35 -13.62
CA GLY A 76 9.05 3.50 -13.68
C GLY A 76 8.70 4.00 -15.09
N LEU A 77 9.04 3.26 -16.17
CA LEU A 77 8.59 3.61 -17.52
C LEU A 77 7.08 3.46 -17.68
N ILE A 78 6.53 2.37 -17.16
CA ILE A 78 5.08 2.12 -17.15
C ILE A 78 4.56 1.91 -15.73
N GLN A 79 3.29 2.26 -15.56
CA GLN A 79 2.47 1.96 -14.39
C GLN A 79 1.20 1.26 -14.86
N LEU A 80 0.79 0.23 -14.15
CA LEU A 80 -0.39 -0.58 -14.48
C LEU A 80 -1.46 -0.43 -13.39
N GLU A 81 -2.64 0.01 -13.79
CA GLU A 81 -3.87 0.01 -13.00
C GLU A 81 -4.66 -1.24 -13.38
N ILE A 82 -4.94 -2.10 -12.40
CA ILE A 82 -5.53 -3.42 -12.57
C ILE A 82 -6.78 -3.50 -11.73
N GLY A 83 -7.94 -3.35 -12.36
CA GLY A 83 -9.22 -3.46 -11.68
C GLY A 83 -9.54 -4.91 -11.31
N VAL A 84 -9.43 -5.28 -10.04
CA VAL A 84 -9.92 -6.55 -9.51
C VAL A 84 -11.40 -6.45 -9.19
N GLN A 85 -11.82 -5.36 -8.58
CA GLN A 85 -13.16 -4.99 -8.14
C GLN A 85 -13.63 -5.80 -6.93
N SER A 86 -13.60 -7.13 -6.98
CA SER A 86 -13.94 -8.09 -5.93
C SER A 86 -13.29 -9.44 -6.24
N THR A 87 -13.05 -10.29 -5.26
CA THR A 87 -12.68 -11.69 -5.46
C THR A 87 -13.88 -12.64 -5.31
N ASN A 88 -15.07 -12.11 -4.98
CA ASN A 88 -16.30 -12.87 -4.86
C ASN A 88 -16.86 -13.25 -6.26
N PRO A 89 -16.97 -14.56 -6.59
CA PRO A 89 -17.44 -14.98 -7.92
C PRO A 89 -18.86 -14.54 -8.26
N ASP A 90 -19.74 -14.41 -7.26
CA ASP A 90 -21.13 -14.00 -7.46
C ASP A 90 -21.20 -12.51 -7.80
N THR A 91 -20.40 -11.70 -7.11
CA THR A 91 -20.21 -10.28 -7.39
C THR A 91 -19.67 -10.07 -8.80
N ILE A 92 -18.61 -10.78 -9.18
CA ILE A 92 -17.99 -10.68 -10.51
C ILE A 92 -19.00 -11.03 -11.63
N ARG A 93 -19.82 -12.06 -11.43
CA ARG A 93 -20.90 -12.39 -12.39
C ARG A 93 -21.97 -11.31 -12.47
N ALA A 94 -22.40 -10.75 -11.32
CA ALA A 94 -23.42 -9.72 -11.27
C ALA A 94 -23.03 -8.41 -11.95
N ILE A 95 -21.76 -8.06 -11.94
CA ILE A 95 -21.22 -6.88 -12.65
C ILE A 95 -20.80 -7.20 -14.09
N HIS A 96 -21.19 -8.37 -14.62
CA HIS A 96 -20.90 -8.82 -15.98
C HIS A 96 -19.40 -8.84 -16.33
N ARG A 97 -18.52 -9.16 -15.37
CA ARG A 97 -17.09 -9.38 -15.62
C ARG A 97 -16.77 -10.85 -15.73
N THR A 98 -15.74 -11.13 -16.51
CA THR A 98 -15.04 -12.41 -16.51
C THR A 98 -13.69 -12.18 -15.90
N MET A 99 -13.40 -12.80 -14.77
CA MET A 99 -12.11 -12.73 -14.09
C MET A 99 -11.78 -14.08 -13.46
N ASP A 100 -10.56 -14.52 -13.66
CA ASP A 100 -9.96 -15.66 -12.98
C ASP A 100 -8.93 -15.09 -11.98
N PHE A 101 -9.33 -14.96 -10.71
CA PHE A 101 -8.47 -14.36 -9.70
C PHE A 101 -7.15 -15.11 -9.50
N PRO A 102 -7.10 -16.46 -9.40
CA PRO A 102 -5.83 -17.20 -9.37
C PRO A 102 -4.89 -16.88 -10.53
N LYS A 103 -5.41 -16.78 -11.75
CA LYS A 103 -4.61 -16.41 -12.93
C LYS A 103 -4.11 -14.98 -12.83
N LEU A 104 -4.99 -14.04 -12.47
CA LEU A 104 -4.65 -12.64 -12.25
C LEU A 104 -3.53 -12.51 -11.19
N ALA A 105 -3.69 -13.16 -10.05
CA ALA A 105 -2.71 -13.18 -8.97
C ALA A 105 -1.33 -13.70 -9.43
N GLY A 106 -1.30 -14.78 -10.22
CA GLY A 106 -0.07 -15.30 -10.80
C GLY A 106 0.64 -14.30 -11.69
N ILE A 107 -0.10 -13.56 -12.52
CA ILE A 107 0.44 -12.53 -13.40
C ILE A 107 0.93 -11.32 -12.60
N VAL A 108 0.15 -10.83 -11.63
CA VAL A 108 0.53 -9.72 -10.74
C VAL A 108 1.83 -10.04 -9.99
N ASN A 109 1.95 -11.23 -9.40
CA ASN A 109 3.16 -11.68 -8.73
C ASN A 109 4.37 -11.75 -9.69
N ARG A 110 4.15 -12.19 -10.93
CA ARG A 110 5.20 -12.22 -11.93
C ARG A 110 5.67 -10.82 -12.30
N ILE A 111 4.76 -9.87 -12.54
CA ILE A 111 5.11 -8.47 -12.79
C ILE A 111 5.84 -7.87 -11.58
N HIS A 112 5.38 -8.19 -10.36
CA HIS A 112 6.03 -7.76 -9.13
C HIS A 112 7.51 -8.22 -9.06
N SER A 113 7.80 -9.41 -9.55
CA SER A 113 9.18 -9.95 -9.58
C SER A 113 10.13 -9.18 -10.49
N PHE A 114 9.63 -8.44 -11.47
CA PHE A 114 10.45 -7.60 -12.36
C PHE A 114 11.04 -6.37 -11.65
N LYS A 115 10.39 -5.89 -10.58
CA LYS A 115 10.82 -4.72 -9.78
C LYS A 115 10.97 -3.42 -10.56
N ASN A 116 10.29 -3.29 -11.68
CA ASN A 116 10.40 -2.14 -12.57
C ASN A 116 9.06 -1.46 -12.88
N ILE A 117 7.93 -2.06 -12.49
CA ILE A 117 6.58 -1.59 -12.80
C ILE A 117 5.82 -1.34 -11.51
N HIS A 118 5.24 -0.14 -11.38
CA HIS A 118 4.30 0.20 -10.31
C HIS A 118 2.94 -0.42 -10.63
N GLN A 119 2.44 -1.28 -9.76
CA GLN A 119 1.14 -1.92 -9.86
C GLN A 119 0.14 -1.27 -8.89
N HIS A 120 -1.00 -0.87 -9.43
CA HIS A 120 -2.12 -0.32 -8.72
C HIS A 120 -3.31 -1.28 -8.89
N LEU A 121 -3.80 -1.85 -7.80
CA LEU A 121 -4.95 -2.76 -7.81
C LEU A 121 -6.15 -2.10 -7.15
N ASP A 122 -7.35 -2.35 -7.73
CA ASP A 122 -8.58 -1.69 -7.30
C ASP A 122 -9.59 -2.70 -6.76
N LEU A 123 -10.22 -2.37 -5.63
CA LEU A 123 -11.43 -2.99 -5.11
C LEU A 123 -12.56 -1.97 -5.07
N ILE A 124 -13.81 -2.42 -5.21
CA ILE A 124 -14.99 -1.55 -5.14
C ILE A 124 -15.95 -2.08 -4.09
N ALA A 125 -16.17 -1.31 -3.03
CA ALA A 125 -17.18 -1.57 -2.02
C ALA A 125 -18.59 -1.20 -2.52
N GLY A 126 -19.61 -1.96 -2.09
CA GLY A 126 -20.99 -1.72 -2.45
C GLY A 126 -21.43 -2.37 -3.76
N LEU A 127 -20.68 -3.34 -4.26
CA LEU A 127 -21.08 -4.18 -5.37
C LEU A 127 -22.16 -5.18 -4.94
N PRO A 128 -23.02 -5.67 -5.88
CA PRO A 128 -24.02 -6.70 -5.60
C PRO A 128 -23.38 -7.99 -5.07
N TYR A 129 -24.10 -8.68 -4.17
CA TYR A 129 -23.69 -9.96 -3.54
C TYR A 129 -22.41 -9.88 -2.70
N GLU A 130 -21.95 -8.69 -2.34
CA GLU A 130 -20.79 -8.49 -1.50
C GLU A 130 -21.18 -7.79 -0.20
N ASP A 131 -21.20 -8.54 0.89
CA ASP A 131 -21.36 -8.05 2.25
C ASP A 131 -20.01 -7.65 2.86
N TYR A 132 -20.03 -7.21 4.10
CA TYR A 132 -18.82 -6.76 4.81
C TYR A 132 -17.76 -7.85 4.90
N ASP A 133 -18.16 -9.08 5.26
CA ASP A 133 -17.23 -10.21 5.41
C ASP A 133 -16.68 -10.66 4.05
N SER A 134 -17.47 -10.57 2.99
CA SER A 134 -17.03 -10.86 1.62
C SER A 134 -16.01 -9.81 1.15
N PHE A 135 -16.25 -8.52 1.43
CA PHE A 135 -15.30 -7.46 1.12
C PHE A 135 -14.00 -7.61 1.92
N HIS A 136 -14.10 -7.97 3.21
CA HIS A 136 -12.94 -8.28 4.06
C HIS A 136 -12.06 -9.37 3.41
N ARG A 137 -12.66 -10.46 2.93
CA ARG A 137 -11.91 -11.52 2.20
C ARG A 137 -11.29 -10.99 0.93
N SER A 138 -12.05 -10.26 0.10
CA SER A 138 -11.54 -9.65 -1.14
C SER A 138 -10.36 -8.71 -0.88
N PHE A 139 -10.43 -7.94 0.20
CA PHE A 139 -9.32 -7.08 0.63
C PHE A 139 -8.05 -7.89 0.93
N ASN A 140 -8.16 -8.91 1.77
CA ASN A 140 -7.00 -9.71 2.16
C ASN A 140 -6.40 -10.47 0.97
N ASP A 141 -7.22 -11.00 0.07
CA ASP A 141 -6.78 -11.66 -1.15
C ASP A 141 -5.92 -10.73 -2.02
N VAL A 142 -6.38 -9.49 -2.22
CA VAL A 142 -5.67 -8.51 -3.06
C VAL A 142 -4.47 -7.90 -2.34
N TYR A 143 -4.61 -7.62 -1.04
CA TYR A 143 -3.52 -7.13 -0.21
C TYR A 143 -2.33 -8.10 -0.15
N ALA A 144 -2.59 -9.41 -0.15
CA ALA A 144 -1.55 -10.44 -0.16
C ALA A 144 -0.66 -10.39 -1.42
N LEU A 145 -1.13 -9.82 -2.52
CA LEU A 145 -0.35 -9.60 -3.74
C LEU A 145 0.66 -8.44 -3.61
N ARG A 146 0.61 -7.68 -2.51
CA ARG A 146 1.54 -6.57 -2.21
C ARG A 146 1.68 -5.55 -3.36
N PRO A 147 0.59 -5.02 -3.92
CA PRO A 147 0.68 -3.96 -4.92
C PRO A 147 1.36 -2.71 -4.33
N GLN A 148 1.96 -1.88 -5.16
CA GLN A 148 2.48 -0.60 -4.69
C GLN A 148 1.38 0.37 -4.26
N GLN A 149 0.17 0.20 -4.82
CA GLN A 149 -1.03 0.93 -4.43
C GLN A 149 -2.24 0.00 -4.44
N LEU A 150 -3.03 0.03 -3.36
CA LEU A 150 -4.32 -0.66 -3.23
C LEU A 150 -5.41 0.39 -3.08
N GLN A 151 -6.22 0.56 -4.11
CA GLN A 151 -7.33 1.51 -4.07
C GLN A 151 -8.61 0.83 -3.60
N LEU A 152 -9.22 1.36 -2.56
CA LEU A 152 -10.56 1.01 -2.13
C LEU A 152 -11.54 2.04 -2.69
N GLY A 153 -12.22 1.69 -3.78
CA GLY A 153 -13.27 2.51 -4.38
C GLY A 153 -14.63 2.22 -3.76
N PHE A 154 -15.59 3.14 -3.98
CA PHE A 154 -16.99 2.93 -3.65
C PHE A 154 -17.82 3.02 -4.92
N LEU A 155 -18.79 2.10 -5.08
CA LEU A 155 -19.61 2.02 -6.27
C LEU A 155 -20.22 3.39 -6.60
N LYS A 156 -20.03 3.83 -7.85
CA LYS A 156 -20.66 5.03 -8.42
C LYS A 156 -21.75 4.61 -9.40
N VAL A 157 -22.99 4.92 -9.07
CA VAL A 157 -24.16 4.52 -9.84
C VAL A 157 -24.40 5.54 -10.96
N LEU A 158 -23.61 5.42 -12.02
CA LEU A 158 -23.62 6.38 -13.13
C LEU A 158 -24.92 6.30 -13.93
N LYS A 159 -25.42 7.45 -14.40
CA LYS A 159 -26.59 7.52 -15.29
C LYS A 159 -26.35 6.72 -16.56
N GLY A 160 -27.34 5.88 -16.95
CA GLY A 160 -27.26 5.02 -18.12
C GLY A 160 -26.38 3.78 -17.97
N SER A 161 -25.86 3.50 -16.78
CA SER A 161 -25.17 2.24 -16.50
C SER A 161 -26.15 1.12 -16.17
N HIS A 162 -25.75 -0.13 -16.44
CA HIS A 162 -26.52 -1.32 -16.01
C HIS A 162 -26.79 -1.29 -14.50
N MET A 163 -25.82 -0.87 -13.69
CA MET A 163 -25.98 -0.78 -12.24
C MET A 163 -27.09 0.20 -11.84
N LYS A 164 -27.32 1.27 -12.63
CA LYS A 164 -28.46 2.19 -12.42
C LYS A 164 -29.80 1.52 -12.70
N GLU A 165 -29.88 0.65 -13.69
CA GLU A 165 -31.08 -0.10 -14.03
C GLU A 165 -31.43 -1.13 -12.93
N MET A 166 -30.40 -1.67 -12.26
CA MET A 166 -30.53 -2.72 -11.24
C MET A 166 -30.69 -2.16 -9.81
N THR A 167 -30.79 -0.85 -9.62
CA THR A 167 -30.84 -0.23 -8.27
C THR A 167 -31.98 -0.76 -7.42
N GLU A 168 -33.19 -0.99 -7.99
CA GLU A 168 -34.33 -1.52 -7.26
C GLU A 168 -34.13 -2.99 -6.88
N GLU A 169 -33.65 -3.82 -7.82
CA GLU A 169 -33.42 -5.26 -7.59
C GLU A 169 -32.34 -5.50 -6.53
N TYR A 170 -31.27 -4.75 -6.59
CA TYR A 170 -30.14 -4.88 -5.65
C TYR A 170 -30.29 -4.04 -4.39
N GLY A 171 -31.41 -3.28 -4.27
CA GLY A 171 -31.66 -2.40 -3.12
C GLY A 171 -30.59 -1.34 -2.96
N ILE A 172 -30.01 -0.83 -4.06
CA ILE A 172 -28.94 0.16 -4.02
C ILE A 172 -29.50 1.53 -3.71
N VAL A 173 -29.04 2.12 -2.62
CA VAL A 173 -29.24 3.52 -2.28
C VAL A 173 -27.95 4.27 -2.59
N HIS A 174 -28.05 5.38 -3.31
CA HIS A 174 -26.90 6.18 -3.71
C HIS A 174 -27.19 7.67 -3.69
N LYS A 175 -26.15 8.51 -3.69
CA LYS A 175 -26.30 9.97 -3.82
C LYS A 175 -26.88 10.31 -5.20
N GLU A 176 -27.84 11.23 -5.25
CA GLU A 176 -28.43 11.70 -6.51
C GLU A 176 -27.53 12.68 -7.27
N LEU A 177 -26.63 13.34 -6.55
CA LEU A 177 -25.61 14.26 -7.07
C LEU A 177 -24.29 13.56 -7.29
N GLU A 178 -23.49 14.09 -8.18
CA GLU A 178 -22.12 13.61 -8.41
C GLU A 178 -21.33 13.57 -7.08
N PRO A 179 -20.58 12.50 -6.87
CA PRO A 179 -20.18 11.43 -7.79
C PRO A 179 -21.13 10.22 -7.85
N TYR A 180 -22.39 10.32 -7.44
CA TYR A 180 -23.40 9.26 -7.43
C TYR A 180 -23.00 8.02 -6.59
N GLU A 181 -22.26 8.26 -5.53
CA GLU A 181 -21.68 7.25 -4.68
C GLU A 181 -22.74 6.47 -3.90
N VAL A 182 -22.52 5.16 -3.78
CA VAL A 182 -23.36 4.25 -2.99
C VAL A 182 -23.41 4.67 -1.52
N LEU A 183 -24.60 4.57 -0.93
CA LEU A 183 -24.86 4.76 0.50
C LEU A 183 -25.19 3.44 1.19
N GLY A 184 -25.67 2.45 0.44
CA GLY A 184 -25.95 1.11 0.93
C GLY A 184 -26.55 0.24 -0.15
N THR A 185 -26.54 -1.06 0.06
CA THR A 185 -27.13 -2.09 -0.81
C THR A 185 -27.88 -3.11 0.03
N ARG A 186 -28.54 -4.09 -0.61
CA ARG A 186 -29.18 -5.20 0.10
C ARG A 186 -28.19 -5.99 0.98
N TRP A 187 -26.90 -6.04 0.63
CA TRP A 187 -25.86 -6.81 1.31
C TRP A 187 -24.98 -5.98 2.23
N LEU A 188 -24.82 -4.69 1.93
CA LEU A 188 -23.91 -3.78 2.63
C LEU A 188 -24.68 -2.55 3.12
N PRO A 189 -25.10 -2.47 4.40
CA PRO A 189 -25.82 -1.33 4.95
C PRO A 189 -24.92 -0.11 5.07
N TYR A 190 -25.52 1.07 5.28
CA TYR A 190 -24.80 2.34 5.36
C TYR A 190 -23.71 2.39 6.44
N GLU A 191 -23.98 1.77 7.59
CA GLU A 191 -23.01 1.70 8.69
C GLU A 191 -21.73 0.97 8.28
N ASP A 192 -21.83 -0.09 7.49
CA ASP A 192 -20.68 -0.83 6.99
C ASP A 192 -19.94 -0.05 5.88
N ILE A 193 -20.66 0.72 5.04
CA ILE A 193 -20.02 1.68 4.12
C ILE A 193 -19.15 2.67 4.90
N LEU A 194 -19.63 3.20 6.03
CA LEU A 194 -18.83 4.12 6.86
C LEU A 194 -17.58 3.46 7.46
N LYS A 195 -17.70 2.21 7.93
CA LYS A 195 -16.52 1.45 8.41
C LYS A 195 -15.49 1.24 7.28
N LEU A 196 -15.96 0.85 6.09
CA LEU A 196 -15.07 0.68 4.94
C LEU A 196 -14.38 1.98 4.50
N LYS A 197 -15.04 3.13 4.67
CA LYS A 197 -14.41 4.45 4.45
C LYS A 197 -13.31 4.76 5.46
N MET A 198 -13.46 4.32 6.70
CA MET A 198 -12.37 4.42 7.69
C MET A 198 -11.19 3.51 7.30
N VAL A 199 -11.46 2.28 6.88
CA VAL A 199 -10.43 1.35 6.38
C VAL A 199 -9.71 1.95 5.18
N GLU A 200 -10.44 2.47 4.20
CA GLU A 200 -9.88 3.15 3.02
C GLU A 200 -8.94 4.30 3.43
N SER A 201 -9.38 5.17 4.33
CA SER A 201 -8.55 6.28 4.83
C SER A 201 -7.26 5.80 5.48
N MET A 202 -7.28 4.70 6.24
CA MET A 202 -6.09 4.13 6.85
C MET A 202 -5.15 3.49 5.83
N VAL A 203 -5.70 2.81 4.82
CA VAL A 203 -4.91 2.27 3.71
C VAL A 203 -4.22 3.39 2.92
N GLU A 204 -4.92 4.48 2.62
CA GLU A 204 -4.31 5.66 1.98
C GLU A 204 -3.18 6.27 2.81
N LEU A 205 -3.38 6.41 4.12
CA LEU A 205 -2.40 7.04 5.01
C LEU A 205 -1.17 6.16 5.25
N TYR A 206 -1.36 4.86 5.46
CA TYR A 206 -0.33 3.98 6.00
C TYR A 206 0.22 2.96 5.00
N TYR A 207 -0.54 2.61 3.96
CA TYR A 207 -0.08 1.73 2.89
C TYR A 207 0.29 2.51 1.62
N ASN A 208 -0.68 3.18 0.99
CA ASN A 208 -0.52 3.84 -0.31
C ASN A 208 0.46 5.01 -0.29
N SER A 209 0.61 5.68 0.85
CA SER A 209 1.65 6.72 1.02
C SER A 209 3.07 6.18 0.82
N GLY A 210 3.27 4.88 0.95
CA GLY A 210 4.56 4.21 0.88
C GLY A 210 5.55 4.61 1.99
N GLN A 211 5.09 5.38 2.98
CA GLN A 211 5.96 5.93 4.05
C GLN A 211 6.20 4.95 5.20
N PHE A 212 5.36 3.92 5.33
CA PHE A 212 5.33 3.01 6.49
C PHE A 212 5.56 1.55 6.10
N GLN A 213 6.22 1.28 4.98
CA GLN A 213 6.30 -0.07 4.40
C GLN A 213 6.92 -1.09 5.36
N ASN A 214 8.06 -0.75 5.97
CA ASN A 214 8.74 -1.64 6.93
C ASN A 214 8.00 -1.66 8.28
N THR A 215 7.44 -0.53 8.68
CA THR A 215 6.65 -0.42 9.93
C THR A 215 5.39 -1.28 9.83
N ILE A 216 4.61 -1.17 8.76
CA ILE A 216 3.40 -1.99 8.56
C ILE A 216 3.75 -3.46 8.49
N ALA A 217 4.81 -3.86 7.78
CA ALA A 217 5.28 -5.24 7.75
C ALA A 217 5.68 -5.79 9.14
N CYS A 218 6.14 -4.91 10.04
CA CYS A 218 6.46 -5.27 11.42
C CYS A 218 5.20 -5.35 12.32
N VAL A 219 4.19 -4.49 12.07
CA VAL A 219 2.97 -4.40 12.86
C VAL A 219 1.93 -5.43 12.45
N GLU A 220 1.81 -5.74 11.16
CA GLU A 220 0.80 -6.65 10.58
C GLU A 220 0.71 -8.01 11.31
N PRO A 221 1.82 -8.69 11.69
CA PRO A 221 1.76 -9.97 12.41
C PRO A 221 1.14 -9.91 13.81
N LEU A 222 0.86 -8.72 14.36
CA LEU A 222 0.18 -8.54 15.64
C LEU A 222 -1.35 -8.69 15.53
N PHE A 223 -1.88 -8.76 14.32
CA PHE A 223 -3.30 -8.82 14.00
C PHE A 223 -3.63 -10.14 13.29
N GLU A 224 -4.91 -10.50 13.27
CA GLU A 224 -5.41 -11.70 12.61
C GLU A 224 -5.11 -11.68 11.11
N ASP A 225 -5.34 -10.52 10.49
CA ASP A 225 -5.07 -10.26 9.07
C ASP A 225 -4.90 -8.75 8.81
N ALA A 226 -4.59 -8.41 7.55
CA ALA A 226 -4.34 -7.04 7.16
C ALA A 226 -5.60 -6.16 7.25
N PHE A 227 -6.78 -6.67 6.87
CA PHE A 227 -8.02 -5.90 6.98
C PHE A 227 -8.30 -5.51 8.43
N THR A 228 -8.17 -6.46 9.36
CA THR A 228 -8.36 -6.24 10.81
C THR A 228 -7.40 -5.17 11.35
N LEU A 229 -6.14 -5.14 10.88
CA LEU A 229 -5.20 -4.08 11.24
C LEU A 229 -5.74 -2.69 10.87
N TYR A 230 -6.16 -2.49 9.59
CA TYR A 230 -6.64 -1.18 9.14
C TYR A 230 -8.00 -0.82 9.73
N GLU A 231 -8.87 -1.78 9.96
CA GLU A 231 -10.15 -1.57 10.64
C GLU A 231 -9.95 -1.05 12.08
N LYS A 232 -9.14 -1.74 12.87
CA LYS A 232 -8.82 -1.34 14.25
C LYS A 232 -8.10 0.01 14.30
N LEU A 233 -7.19 0.26 13.37
CA LEU A 233 -6.53 1.56 13.27
C LEU A 233 -7.53 2.69 12.94
N GLY A 234 -8.52 2.43 12.08
CA GLY A 234 -9.62 3.36 11.79
C GLY A 234 -10.47 3.64 13.03
N GLN A 235 -10.86 2.61 13.78
CA GLN A 235 -11.59 2.73 15.04
C GLN A 235 -10.79 3.51 16.08
N PHE A 236 -9.48 3.30 16.17
CA PHE A 236 -8.59 4.06 17.03
C PHE A 236 -8.57 5.55 16.67
N TYR A 237 -8.47 5.86 15.36
CA TYR A 237 -8.54 7.24 14.87
C TYR A 237 -9.84 7.92 15.24
N GLU A 238 -10.97 7.24 15.12
CA GLU A 238 -12.29 7.74 15.49
C GLU A 238 -12.38 7.96 17.02
N LYS A 239 -12.02 6.94 17.82
CA LYS A 239 -12.00 6.97 19.28
C LYS A 239 -11.20 8.16 19.85
N LYS A 240 -10.07 8.49 19.20
CA LYS A 240 -9.18 9.58 19.62
C LYS A 240 -9.52 10.95 18.99
N GLY A 241 -10.49 11.02 18.06
CA GLY A 241 -10.83 12.24 17.34
C GLY A 241 -9.76 12.68 16.33
N TYR A 242 -8.93 11.76 15.84
CA TYR A 242 -7.87 12.07 14.89
C TYR A 242 -8.36 12.15 13.43
N SER A 243 -9.54 11.60 13.14
CA SER A 243 -10.10 11.58 11.78
C SER A 243 -10.48 12.96 11.23
N GLU A 244 -10.77 13.92 12.10
CA GLU A 244 -11.27 15.25 11.72
C GLU A 244 -10.17 16.28 11.43
N ILE A 245 -8.91 15.94 11.68
CA ILE A 245 -7.76 16.86 11.56
C ILE A 245 -6.64 16.28 10.72
N SER A 246 -6.00 17.15 9.93
CA SER A 246 -4.79 16.77 9.20
C SER A 246 -3.59 16.65 10.13
N HIS A 247 -2.88 15.55 10.03
CA HIS A 247 -1.67 15.29 10.82
C HIS A 247 -0.41 15.43 9.97
N SER A 248 0.64 16.00 10.56
CA SER A 248 1.97 15.99 9.95
C SER A 248 2.47 14.54 9.81
N ARG A 249 3.42 14.32 8.90
CA ARG A 249 4.01 13.00 8.72
C ARG A 249 4.56 12.45 10.05
N MET A 250 5.32 13.23 10.80
CA MET A 250 5.86 12.80 12.10
C MET A 250 4.75 12.42 13.07
N ARG A 251 3.67 13.23 13.14
CA ARG A 251 2.53 12.93 14.01
C ARG A 251 1.85 11.61 13.66
N ARG A 252 1.81 11.22 12.38
CA ARG A 252 1.27 9.92 11.95
C ARG A 252 2.09 8.74 12.49
N TYR A 253 3.42 8.85 12.55
CA TYR A 253 4.27 7.84 13.21
C TYR A 253 3.98 7.74 14.70
N GLU A 254 3.84 8.88 15.38
CA GLU A 254 3.50 8.91 16.80
C GLU A 254 2.13 8.29 17.07
N ILE A 255 1.11 8.59 16.25
CA ILE A 255 -0.23 8.01 16.33
C ILE A 255 -0.19 6.49 16.14
N LEU A 256 0.53 6.02 15.14
CA LEU A 256 0.69 4.58 14.90
C LEU A 256 1.39 3.90 16.08
N LEU A 257 2.36 4.56 16.71
CA LEU A 257 3.03 4.05 17.90
C LEU A 257 2.10 4.01 19.12
N GLU A 258 1.25 5.04 19.30
CA GLU A 258 0.20 5.05 20.34
C GLU A 258 -0.78 3.88 20.15
N PHE A 259 -1.23 3.66 18.90
CA PHE A 259 -2.11 2.55 18.54
C PHE A 259 -1.50 1.19 18.88
N VAL A 260 -0.26 0.95 18.46
CA VAL A 260 0.42 -0.34 18.72
C VAL A 260 0.57 -0.58 20.23
N LYS A 261 0.85 0.47 21.01
CA LYS A 261 0.93 0.34 22.48
C LYS A 261 -0.41 -0.07 23.08
N GLU A 262 -1.51 0.60 22.73
CA GLU A 262 -2.84 0.25 23.23
C GLU A 262 -3.21 -1.21 22.86
N GLU A 263 -2.94 -1.65 21.64
CA GLU A 263 -3.22 -3.02 21.20
C GLU A 263 -2.41 -4.06 21.97
N LEU A 264 -1.13 -3.82 22.23
CA LEU A 264 -0.30 -4.72 23.03
C LEU A 264 -0.79 -4.81 24.48
N GLU A 265 -1.17 -3.68 25.09
CA GLU A 265 -1.73 -3.63 26.45
C GLU A 265 -3.07 -4.40 26.53
N GLU A 266 -3.96 -4.22 25.54
CA GLU A 266 -5.25 -4.94 25.48
C GLU A 266 -5.05 -6.45 25.31
N GLN A 267 -4.13 -6.89 24.44
CA GLN A 267 -3.82 -8.32 24.23
C GLN A 267 -3.25 -8.97 25.49
N SER A 268 -2.48 -8.24 26.29
CA SER A 268 -1.91 -8.73 27.55
C SER A 268 -2.96 -8.83 28.64
N ALA A 269 -3.85 -7.85 28.75
CA ALA A 269 -4.96 -7.87 29.68
C ALA A 269 -5.94 -9.03 29.41
N GLY A 270 -6.21 -9.32 28.12
CA GLY A 270 -7.07 -10.43 27.70
C GLY A 270 -6.52 -11.82 28.06
N LYS A 271 -5.19 -11.98 28.06
CA LYS A 271 -4.53 -13.24 28.45
C LYS A 271 -4.57 -13.48 29.96
N SER A 272 -4.62 -12.43 30.79
CA SER A 272 -4.71 -12.54 32.25
C SER A 272 -6.12 -12.89 32.76
N GLY A 273 -7.17 -12.69 31.96
CA GLY A 273 -8.57 -12.90 32.37
C GLY A 273 -9.06 -14.35 32.33
N ASN A 274 -8.32 -15.29 31.75
CA ASN A 274 -8.73 -16.67 31.54
C ASN A 274 -8.02 -17.71 32.46
N GLN A 275 -7.47 -17.30 33.60
CA GLN A 275 -6.89 -18.23 34.57
C GLN A 275 -7.86 -18.52 35.71
N ASP A 276 -8.20 -19.84 35.87
CA ASP A 276 -8.95 -20.35 37.00
C ASP A 276 -8.23 -20.01 38.33
N PRO A 277 -8.96 -19.61 39.39
CA PRO A 277 -8.34 -19.11 40.62
C PRO A 277 -7.69 -20.16 41.55
N GLU A 278 -7.54 -21.43 41.13
CA GLU A 278 -7.09 -22.50 42.01
C GLU A 278 -5.68 -23.07 41.75
N VAL A 279 -4.78 -22.39 41.00
CA VAL A 279 -3.39 -22.86 40.87
C VAL A 279 -2.42 -21.80 41.43
N GLU A 280 -1.66 -22.26 42.48
CA GLU A 280 -0.61 -21.44 43.11
C GLU A 280 0.39 -20.83 42.15
N ASN A 281 0.34 -19.57 42.08
CA ASN A 281 1.27 -18.51 41.68
C ASN A 281 2.54 -18.82 40.88
N PRO A 282 2.45 -18.91 39.53
CA PRO A 282 3.51 -18.51 38.63
C PRO A 282 3.27 -17.10 38.03
N ALA A 283 2.26 -16.34 38.53
CA ALA A 283 1.80 -15.08 37.90
C ALA A 283 2.86 -13.98 37.84
N GLY A 284 3.86 -13.98 38.72
CA GLY A 284 4.98 -13.02 38.65
C GLY A 284 5.86 -13.22 37.42
N LYS A 285 6.22 -14.45 37.11
CA LYS A 285 7.11 -14.78 35.99
C LYS A 285 6.43 -14.64 34.62
N ALA A 286 5.17 -15.07 34.53
CA ALA A 286 4.39 -14.92 33.28
C ALA A 286 4.09 -13.46 32.94
N ALA A 287 3.84 -12.60 33.95
CA ALA A 287 3.62 -11.18 33.76
C ALA A 287 4.93 -10.41 33.42
N GLU A 288 6.09 -10.89 33.92
CA GLU A 288 7.41 -10.38 33.53
C GLU A 288 7.79 -10.83 32.12
N ASP A 289 7.54 -12.08 31.75
CA ASP A 289 7.78 -12.63 30.41
C ASP A 289 6.87 -11.94 29.36
N CYS A 290 5.60 -11.67 29.66
CA CYS A 290 4.70 -10.92 28.79
C CYS A 290 5.18 -9.48 28.60
N ARG A 291 5.55 -8.77 29.68
CA ARG A 291 6.10 -7.41 29.59
C ARG A 291 7.41 -7.34 28.82
N GLY A 292 8.27 -8.34 28.98
CA GLY A 292 9.51 -8.44 28.20
C GLY A 292 9.25 -8.64 26.72
N MET A 293 8.27 -9.47 26.33
CA MET A 293 7.83 -9.64 24.94
C MET A 293 7.21 -8.39 24.34
N GLU A 294 6.39 -7.68 25.11
CA GLU A 294 5.77 -6.40 24.70
C GLU A 294 6.84 -5.32 24.44
N THR A 295 7.79 -5.18 25.35
CA THR A 295 8.91 -4.24 25.20
C THR A 295 9.72 -4.55 23.96
N ALA A 296 10.10 -5.81 23.73
CA ALA A 296 10.85 -6.23 22.56
C ALA A 296 10.08 -5.99 21.24
N THR A 297 8.76 -6.19 21.25
CA THR A 297 7.91 -5.92 20.09
C THR A 297 7.81 -4.43 19.81
N TRP A 298 7.60 -3.61 20.84
CA TRP A 298 7.55 -2.16 20.72
C TRP A 298 8.87 -1.60 20.17
N GLU A 299 10.01 -2.08 20.65
CA GLU A 299 11.33 -1.65 20.21
C GLU A 299 11.56 -1.95 18.72
N LYS A 300 11.12 -3.13 18.23
CA LYS A 300 11.17 -3.48 16.82
C LYS A 300 10.30 -2.56 15.96
N VAL A 301 9.09 -2.23 16.42
CA VAL A 301 8.20 -1.30 15.74
C VAL A 301 8.84 0.10 15.69
N ALA A 302 9.37 0.60 16.80
CA ALA A 302 10.06 1.89 16.84
C ALA A 302 11.26 1.94 15.87
N ASP A 303 12.08 0.90 15.83
CA ASP A 303 13.21 0.82 14.91
C ASP A 303 12.77 0.75 13.44
N SER A 304 11.68 0.02 13.13
CA SER A 304 11.13 0.01 11.77
C SER A 304 10.57 1.38 11.35
N MET A 305 9.99 2.14 12.28
CA MET A 305 9.56 3.52 12.05
C MET A 305 10.74 4.45 11.75
N ILE A 306 11.81 4.35 12.52
CA ILE A 306 13.05 5.11 12.29
C ILE A 306 13.63 4.77 10.92
N TYR A 307 13.66 3.49 10.57
CA TYR A 307 14.11 3.04 9.25
C TYR A 307 13.28 3.65 8.12
N ASP A 308 11.95 3.60 8.19
CA ASP A 308 11.05 4.17 7.18
C ASP A 308 11.20 5.70 7.07
N LEU A 309 11.38 6.39 8.19
CA LEU A 309 11.62 7.83 8.22
C LEU A 309 12.90 8.20 7.46
N TYR A 310 14.02 7.54 7.79
CA TYR A 310 15.31 7.83 7.14
C TYR A 310 15.42 7.27 5.71
N LEU A 311 14.62 6.29 5.33
CA LEU A 311 14.48 5.90 3.90
C LEU A 311 14.01 7.07 3.03
N ARG A 312 13.19 7.97 3.58
CA ARG A 312 12.57 9.06 2.82
C ARG A 312 13.39 10.32 2.82
N GLU A 313 13.91 10.74 3.96
CA GLU A 313 14.65 12.01 4.07
C GLU A 313 15.58 12.05 5.28
N ASN A 314 16.59 12.90 5.18
CA ASN A 314 17.44 13.26 6.31
C ASN A 314 16.66 14.23 7.22
N LEU A 315 16.24 13.75 8.38
CA LEU A 315 15.47 14.54 9.33
C LEU A 315 16.31 15.63 9.97
N LYS A 316 15.70 16.79 10.21
CA LYS A 316 16.34 17.91 10.91
C LYS A 316 16.28 17.78 12.43
N SER A 317 15.33 17.01 12.94
CA SER A 317 15.10 16.76 14.36
C SER A 317 14.88 15.28 14.60
N HIS A 318 15.44 14.77 15.72
CA HIS A 318 15.35 13.38 16.10
C HIS A 318 13.95 13.06 16.64
N PRO A 319 13.30 11.96 16.21
CA PRO A 319 12.04 11.49 16.77
C PRO A 319 12.20 11.11 18.26
N SER A 320 11.14 11.30 19.05
CA SER A 320 11.16 10.99 20.50
C SER A 320 11.31 9.50 20.82
N PHE A 321 11.05 8.64 19.85
CA PHE A 321 11.16 7.16 19.94
C PHE A 321 12.45 6.60 19.34
N GLU A 322 13.37 7.45 18.91
CA GLU A 322 14.68 7.06 18.40
C GLU A 322 15.56 6.43 19.50
N TYR A 323 16.46 5.55 19.13
CA TYR A 323 17.46 4.99 20.02
C TYR A 323 18.50 6.06 20.39
N ASP A 324 19.06 6.02 21.61
CA ASP A 324 20.05 7.01 22.06
C ASP A 324 21.36 6.91 21.24
N GLN A 325 21.59 7.90 20.38
CA GLN A 325 22.75 7.98 19.49
C GLN A 325 24.02 8.49 20.18
N LYS A 326 23.92 9.11 21.38
CA LYS A 326 25.06 9.75 22.05
C LYS A 326 26.29 8.88 22.24
N PRO A 327 26.16 7.59 22.61
CA PRO A 327 27.32 6.73 22.78
C PRO A 327 28.15 6.53 21.48
N TYR A 328 27.51 6.73 20.32
CA TYR A 328 28.09 6.45 19.00
C TYR A 328 28.56 7.70 18.25
N GLU A 329 28.22 8.90 18.72
CA GLU A 329 28.51 10.18 18.02
C GLU A 329 29.96 10.32 17.57
N LYS A 330 30.89 9.98 18.47
CA LYS A 330 32.33 10.07 18.18
C LYS A 330 32.76 9.10 17.06
N ALA A 331 32.31 7.85 17.14
CA ALA A 331 32.65 6.82 16.16
C ALA A 331 31.98 7.13 14.79
N VAL A 332 30.76 7.58 14.78
CA VAL A 332 30.05 8.04 13.57
C VAL A 332 30.79 9.22 12.93
N TRP A 333 31.24 10.19 13.73
CA TRP A 333 32.02 11.34 13.22
C TRP A 333 33.36 10.91 12.61
N GLU A 334 34.09 10.01 13.28
CA GLU A 334 35.38 9.47 12.77
C GLU A 334 35.17 8.72 11.45
N TYR A 335 34.16 7.85 11.37
CA TYR A 335 33.77 7.12 10.15
C TYR A 335 33.45 8.09 9.01
N ARG A 336 32.58 9.08 9.26
CA ARG A 336 32.20 10.08 8.24
C ARG A 336 33.43 10.79 7.65
N ARG A 337 34.44 11.08 8.50
CA ARG A 337 35.64 11.76 8.05
C ARG A 337 36.57 10.84 7.25
N GLN A 338 36.72 9.57 7.67
CA GLN A 338 37.58 8.60 7.00
C GLN A 338 37.05 8.21 5.64
N GLU A 339 35.76 7.86 5.57
CA GLU A 339 35.10 7.40 4.37
C GLU A 339 34.58 8.56 3.48
N LYS A 340 34.79 9.80 3.87
CA LYS A 340 34.33 11.00 3.16
C LYS A 340 32.79 10.98 2.86
N VAL A 341 32.01 10.51 3.83
CA VAL A 341 30.56 10.40 3.69
C VAL A 341 29.95 11.77 3.37
N PRO A 342 29.08 11.90 2.33
CA PRO A 342 28.41 13.15 1.99
C PRO A 342 27.63 13.73 3.18
N LYS A 343 27.58 15.06 3.29
CA LYS A 343 26.79 15.74 4.33
C LYS A 343 25.29 15.51 4.19
N THR A 344 24.84 15.21 2.98
CA THR A 344 23.48 14.84 2.63
C THR A 344 23.07 13.48 3.19
N ALA A 345 23.99 12.53 3.33
CA ALA A 345 23.73 11.19 3.83
C ALA A 345 23.51 11.18 5.36
N HIS A 346 22.71 10.22 5.85
CA HIS A 346 22.45 9.98 7.27
C HIS A 346 23.08 8.66 7.72
N ILE A 347 23.53 8.59 8.97
CA ILE A 347 23.98 7.34 9.62
C ILE A 347 23.15 7.19 10.88
N GLU A 348 22.50 6.05 11.03
CA GLU A 348 21.65 5.70 12.15
C GLU A 348 22.12 4.41 12.83
N VAL A 349 22.08 4.38 14.16
CA VAL A 349 22.37 3.21 14.98
C VAL A 349 21.06 2.66 15.54
N PHE A 350 20.80 1.38 15.31
CA PHE A 350 19.59 0.71 15.74
C PHE A 350 19.82 -0.09 17.04
N ARG A 351 18.75 -0.40 17.77
CA ARG A 351 18.80 -1.15 19.06
C ARG A 351 19.42 -2.53 18.93
N ASP A 352 19.28 -3.17 17.77
CA ASP A 352 19.88 -4.47 17.47
C ASP A 352 21.39 -4.41 17.18
N GLY A 353 21.98 -3.22 17.26
CA GLY A 353 23.41 -2.96 17.02
C GLY A 353 23.78 -2.73 15.55
N LYS A 354 22.80 -2.81 14.63
CA LYS A 354 23.05 -2.45 13.24
C LYS A 354 23.26 -0.96 13.07
N ILE A 355 24.18 -0.63 12.16
CA ILE A 355 24.48 0.74 11.81
C ILE A 355 24.29 0.90 10.32
N LEU A 356 23.36 1.76 9.94
CA LEU A 356 22.96 1.95 8.56
C LEU A 356 23.28 3.36 8.06
N LEU A 357 23.84 3.40 6.84
CA LEU A 357 24.07 4.63 6.10
C LEU A 357 22.98 4.76 5.03
N PHE A 358 22.26 5.88 5.06
CA PHE A 358 21.22 6.26 4.10
C PHE A 358 21.78 7.30 3.12
N ASP A 359 21.89 6.91 1.85
CA ASP A 359 22.41 7.75 0.78
C ASP A 359 21.24 8.32 -0.03
N TYR A 360 21.04 9.62 0.07
CA TYR A 360 19.95 10.32 -0.63
C TYR A 360 20.32 10.80 -2.04
N GLU A 361 21.59 10.67 -2.44
CA GLU A 361 22.05 11.00 -3.81
C GLU A 361 21.76 9.83 -4.77
N ASN A 362 21.78 8.59 -4.25
CA ASN A 362 21.52 7.36 -5.00
C ASN A 362 20.19 6.74 -4.56
N ARG A 363 19.07 7.28 -5.07
CA ARG A 363 17.73 6.81 -4.72
C ARG A 363 17.25 5.69 -5.63
N ASP A 364 16.43 4.80 -5.06
CA ASP A 364 15.68 3.82 -5.83
C ASP A 364 14.81 4.53 -6.89
N PRO A 365 14.90 4.14 -8.18
CA PRO A 365 14.21 4.84 -9.26
C PRO A 365 12.68 4.67 -9.26
N LEU A 366 12.15 3.63 -8.60
CA LEU A 366 10.71 3.35 -8.54
C LEU A 366 10.07 3.92 -7.28
N LEU A 367 10.69 3.68 -6.12
CA LEU A 367 10.15 4.07 -4.81
C LEU A 367 10.72 5.38 -4.28
N HIS A 368 11.78 5.92 -4.90
CA HIS A 368 12.51 7.10 -4.46
C HIS A 368 13.09 7.03 -3.04
N ASN A 369 13.24 5.83 -2.50
CA ASN A 369 13.89 5.57 -1.23
C ASN A 369 15.40 5.80 -1.32
N ALA A 370 16.03 6.22 -0.23
CA ALA A 370 17.49 6.28 -0.12
C ALA A 370 18.12 4.91 -0.35
N ALA A 371 19.29 4.87 -0.97
CA ALA A 371 20.10 3.66 -0.96
C ALA A 371 20.63 3.42 0.46
N VAL A 372 20.53 2.18 0.95
CA VAL A 372 20.93 1.82 2.32
C VAL A 372 22.11 0.86 2.30
N LYS A 373 23.10 1.13 3.14
CA LYS A 373 24.27 0.28 3.32
C LYS A 373 24.51 0.05 4.81
N GLU A 374 24.67 -1.21 5.20
CA GLU A 374 25.15 -1.55 6.54
C GLU A 374 26.66 -1.24 6.63
N ILE A 375 27.06 -0.60 7.71
CA ILE A 375 28.44 -0.18 7.97
C ILE A 375 28.91 -0.65 9.35
N GLN A 376 30.23 -0.65 9.56
CA GLN A 376 30.85 -0.91 10.86
C GLN A 376 31.64 0.33 11.27
N ILE A 377 31.49 0.78 12.51
CA ILE A 377 32.15 1.96 13.07
C ILE A 377 32.93 1.63 14.32
#